data_91b793720eabb2fae3d2c4a62f187408
#
_entry.id   91b793720eabb2fae3d2c4a62f187408
#
_cell.length_a   1.000
_cell.length_b   1.000
_cell.length_c   1.000
_cell.angle_alpha   90.00
_cell.angle_beta   90.00
_cell.angle_gamma   90.00
#
_symmetry.space_group_name_H-M   'P 1'
#
loop_
_entity.id
_entity.type
_entity.pdbx_description
1 polymer ?
#
loop_
_entity_poly.entity_id
_entity_poly.type
_entity_poly.pdbx_seq_one_letter_code
_entity_poly.pdbx_strand_id
1 'polypeptide(L)'
;MMKSISTWKQELTKGAHAARLAALYCCTPDETPAQAARYAAVLDGLETTFGAHTEAGLYSAPGRTEIGGNHTDHQHGRVLAGSVNIDMIAAAAPNSLNQLRVQSEGYDLCVIDLDDLTARKEEENTTASLLRGECEAFRQRGAKLSGLDVYISSNVPKGSGVSSSAAFEVLVGVILNDCFMDEKVSPIAIAQIGQWAENVYFGKPCGLMDQMASSVGNIITIDFADKANPDVEPVQVDFSKAGLALCILDSGADHADLTDEYAAIPNECRAVAAVCGGEVLRDVPFETFLANIPACRKQCGDRAVLRAFHFYADNDRVPQQVAALREDDFDAFLQMVTASGDSSWEYLQNVIPAGYKEHQEVAVTIAAAKHYLSGKGAVRVHGGGFAGTVQAFVPVEMLADFKANMEKILGAGRCHVLSIRPEGGAVL
;
A
#
# COMPACT_ATOMS: atom_id res chain seq x y z
N MET A 1 15.15 -18.08 -3.96
CA MET A 1 16.30 -19.03 -4.13
C MET A 1 16.83 -19.45 -2.76
N MET A 2 16.83 -20.75 -2.42
CA MET A 2 17.35 -21.26 -1.15
C MET A 2 18.85 -21.35 -1.17
N LYS A 3 19.52 -20.89 -0.08
CA LYS A 3 20.97 -21.03 0.14
C LYS A 3 21.22 -21.41 1.60
N SER A 4 22.40 -21.95 1.91
CA SER A 4 22.75 -22.21 3.30
C SER A 4 22.75 -20.90 4.12
N ILE A 5 22.25 -20.95 5.34
CA ILE A 5 22.17 -19.77 6.23
C ILE A 5 23.56 -19.19 6.47
N SER A 6 24.58 -20.05 6.61
CA SER A 6 25.97 -19.59 6.77
C SER A 6 26.47 -18.84 5.54
N THR A 7 26.11 -19.30 4.34
CA THR A 7 26.45 -18.60 3.08
C THR A 7 25.78 -17.24 3.00
N TRP A 8 24.47 -17.16 3.31
CA TRP A 8 23.76 -15.88 3.37
C TRP A 8 24.44 -14.88 4.31
N LYS A 9 24.70 -15.28 5.56
CA LYS A 9 25.34 -14.42 6.56
C LYS A 9 26.73 -13.93 6.11
N GLN A 10 27.51 -14.82 5.48
CA GLN A 10 28.83 -14.48 4.93
C GLN A 10 28.75 -13.49 3.77
N GLU A 11 27.83 -13.73 2.80
CA GLU A 11 27.62 -12.87 1.63
C GLU A 11 27.11 -11.48 2.03
N LEU A 12 26.14 -11.40 2.95
CA LEU A 12 25.60 -10.15 3.49
C LEU A 12 26.71 -9.33 4.20
N THR A 13 27.51 -9.98 5.05
CA THR A 13 28.61 -9.33 5.77
C THR A 13 29.70 -8.81 4.83
N LYS A 14 29.97 -9.52 3.74
CA LYS A 14 30.98 -9.13 2.74
C LYS A 14 30.47 -8.11 1.72
N GLY A 15 29.21 -7.73 1.78
CA GLY A 15 28.58 -6.80 0.82
C GLY A 15 28.36 -7.40 -0.56
N ALA A 16 28.29 -8.72 -0.70
CA ALA A 16 28.07 -9.37 -2.00
C ALA A 16 26.71 -8.97 -2.64
N HIS A 17 25.75 -8.55 -1.82
CA HIS A 17 24.43 -8.09 -2.26
C HIS A 17 24.29 -6.56 -2.30
N ALA A 18 25.37 -5.78 -2.12
CA ALA A 18 25.30 -4.32 -2.02
C ALA A 18 24.62 -3.67 -3.24
N ALA A 19 24.96 -4.09 -4.46
CA ALA A 19 24.32 -3.54 -5.67
C ALA A 19 22.82 -3.85 -5.73
N ARG A 20 22.39 -5.06 -5.35
CA ARG A 20 20.98 -5.48 -5.29
C ARG A 20 20.22 -4.68 -4.24
N LEU A 21 20.79 -4.54 -3.05
CA LEU A 21 20.20 -3.77 -1.95
C LEU A 21 20.12 -2.28 -2.29
N ALA A 22 21.17 -1.70 -2.88
CA ALA A 22 21.14 -0.30 -3.31
C ALA A 22 20.01 -0.03 -4.32
N ALA A 23 19.83 -0.90 -5.30
CA ALA A 23 18.75 -0.80 -6.27
C ALA A 23 17.37 -0.96 -5.58
N LEU A 24 17.22 -1.95 -4.71
CA LEU A 24 15.95 -2.27 -4.05
C LEU A 24 15.48 -1.15 -3.10
N TYR A 25 16.41 -0.53 -2.37
CA TYR A 25 16.09 0.50 -1.37
C TYR A 25 16.32 1.93 -1.86
N CYS A 26 16.70 2.11 -3.13
CA CYS A 26 17.00 3.44 -3.70
C CYS A 26 18.02 4.21 -2.85
N CYS A 27 19.08 3.54 -2.43
CA CYS A 27 20.12 4.10 -1.56
C CYS A 27 21.50 3.96 -2.20
N THR A 28 22.49 4.64 -1.63
CA THR A 28 23.88 4.50 -2.05
C THR A 28 24.49 3.18 -1.57
N PRO A 29 25.54 2.66 -2.22
CA PRO A 29 26.21 1.45 -1.74
C PRO A 29 26.72 1.55 -0.29
N ASP A 30 27.07 2.73 0.17
CA ASP A 30 27.56 2.97 1.55
C ASP A 30 26.45 2.86 2.60
N GLU A 31 25.17 2.94 2.20
CA GLU A 31 24.00 2.79 3.07
C GLU A 31 23.48 1.34 3.14
N THR A 32 23.94 0.47 2.22
CA THR A 32 23.49 -0.94 2.15
C THR A 32 23.87 -1.81 3.36
N PRO A 33 24.93 -1.55 4.15
CA PRO A 33 25.23 -2.35 5.34
C PRO A 33 24.08 -2.40 6.35
N ALA A 34 23.32 -1.31 6.51
CA ALA A 34 22.16 -1.27 7.39
C ALA A 34 21.06 -2.23 6.89
N GLN A 35 20.82 -2.27 5.58
CA GLN A 35 19.86 -3.21 4.99
C GLN A 35 20.35 -4.66 5.08
N ALA A 36 21.63 -4.91 4.79
CA ALA A 36 22.22 -6.25 4.94
C ALA A 36 22.11 -6.77 6.38
N ALA A 37 22.30 -5.91 7.38
CA ALA A 37 22.12 -6.25 8.79
C ALA A 37 20.68 -6.66 9.13
N ARG A 38 19.65 -6.02 8.53
CA ARG A 38 18.25 -6.43 8.68
C ARG A 38 18.01 -7.84 8.17
N TYR A 39 18.55 -8.20 7.00
CA TYR A 39 18.43 -9.55 6.45
C TYR A 39 19.21 -10.58 7.28
N ALA A 40 20.35 -10.22 7.83
CA ALA A 40 21.05 -11.11 8.77
C ALA A 40 20.22 -11.34 10.04
N ALA A 41 19.57 -10.30 10.56
CA ALA A 41 18.72 -10.39 11.76
C ALA A 41 17.49 -11.30 11.56
N VAL A 42 16.84 -11.30 10.38
CA VAL A 42 15.71 -12.23 10.14
C VAL A 42 16.18 -13.68 10.02
N LEU A 43 17.40 -13.93 9.55
CA LEU A 43 18.02 -15.29 9.59
C LEU A 43 18.29 -15.72 11.05
N ASP A 44 18.81 -14.83 11.89
CA ASP A 44 19.01 -15.10 13.32
C ASP A 44 17.67 -15.34 14.03
N GLY A 45 16.63 -14.55 13.69
CA GLY A 45 15.27 -14.71 14.20
C GLY A 45 14.65 -16.06 13.81
N LEU A 46 14.84 -16.50 12.54
CA LEU A 46 14.41 -17.81 12.06
C LEU A 46 15.04 -18.94 12.90
N GLU A 47 16.38 -18.94 13.05
CA GLU A 47 17.09 -19.98 13.82
C GLU A 47 16.74 -19.94 15.31
N THR A 48 16.54 -18.76 15.88
CA THR A 48 16.18 -18.61 17.30
C THR A 48 14.78 -19.14 17.58
N THR A 49 13.84 -18.90 16.66
CA THR A 49 12.42 -19.25 16.85
C THR A 49 12.14 -20.72 16.53
N PHE A 50 12.70 -21.24 15.45
CA PHE A 50 12.35 -22.56 14.92
C PHE A 50 13.46 -23.61 15.03
N GLY A 51 14.63 -23.21 15.51
CA GLY A 51 15.83 -24.06 15.57
C GLY A 51 16.67 -23.97 14.30
N ALA A 52 17.73 -24.77 14.26
CA ALA A 52 18.69 -24.75 13.15
C ALA A 52 18.06 -25.28 11.84
N HIS A 53 18.23 -24.51 10.79
CA HIS A 53 17.91 -24.89 9.41
C HIS A 53 19.17 -24.95 8.57
N THR A 54 19.20 -25.82 7.56
CA THR A 54 20.37 -25.94 6.66
C THR A 54 20.38 -24.85 5.61
N GLU A 55 19.20 -24.44 5.14
CA GLU A 55 19.03 -23.46 4.08
C GLU A 55 17.82 -22.56 4.34
N ALA A 56 17.82 -21.37 3.77
CA ALA A 56 16.70 -20.44 3.79
C ALA A 56 16.67 -19.58 2.52
N GLY A 57 15.49 -19.06 2.17
CA GLY A 57 15.29 -17.97 1.23
C GLY A 57 15.13 -16.64 1.96
N LEU A 58 15.46 -15.54 1.28
CA LEU A 58 15.26 -14.17 1.78
C LEU A 58 14.33 -13.42 0.86
N TYR A 59 13.37 -12.70 1.44
CA TYR A 59 12.25 -12.08 0.74
C TYR A 59 11.99 -10.68 1.24
N SER A 60 11.35 -9.85 0.39
CA SER A 60 10.95 -8.49 0.72
C SER A 60 9.66 -8.13 -0.01
N ALA A 61 8.76 -7.41 0.67
CA ALA A 61 7.61 -6.76 0.05
C ALA A 61 7.45 -5.34 0.59
N PRO A 62 7.34 -4.32 -0.29
CA PRO A 62 7.28 -2.93 0.09
C PRO A 62 5.90 -2.51 0.60
N GLY A 63 5.87 -1.44 1.40
CA GLY A 63 4.69 -0.62 1.54
C GLY A 63 4.37 0.14 0.24
N ARG A 64 3.25 0.86 0.22
CA ARG A 64 2.81 1.64 -0.96
C ARG A 64 2.42 3.06 -0.58
N THR A 65 2.44 3.94 -1.57
CA THR A 65 1.86 5.28 -1.50
C THR A 65 0.79 5.45 -2.58
N GLU A 66 -0.34 6.06 -2.23
CA GLU A 66 -1.35 6.51 -3.20
C GLU A 66 -0.97 7.90 -3.70
N ILE A 67 -0.90 8.09 -5.01
CA ILE A 67 -0.49 9.36 -5.63
C ILE A 67 -1.68 10.10 -6.23
N GLY A 68 -2.66 9.39 -6.78
CA GLY A 68 -3.86 9.96 -7.37
C GLY A 68 -5.00 8.97 -7.46
N GLY A 69 -6.23 9.47 -7.66
CA GLY A 69 -7.42 8.62 -7.70
C GLY A 69 -7.94 8.23 -6.31
N ASN A 70 -8.03 9.20 -5.40
CA ASN A 70 -8.44 8.94 -4.01
C ASN A 70 -9.87 8.37 -3.96
N HIS A 71 -10.01 7.14 -3.46
CA HIS A 71 -11.28 6.38 -3.39
C HIS A 71 -11.99 6.12 -4.72
N THR A 72 -11.31 6.25 -5.86
CA THR A 72 -11.92 5.99 -7.17
C THR A 72 -12.05 4.50 -7.48
N ASP A 73 -11.18 3.64 -6.94
CA ASP A 73 -11.15 2.19 -7.13
C ASP A 73 -12.45 1.49 -6.72
N HIS A 74 -13.10 1.96 -5.65
CA HIS A 74 -14.40 1.45 -5.20
C HIS A 74 -15.56 1.69 -6.19
N GLN A 75 -15.35 2.61 -7.14
CA GLN A 75 -16.29 2.97 -8.21
C GLN A 75 -15.79 2.55 -9.60
N HIS A 76 -14.90 1.56 -9.67
CA HIS A 76 -14.26 1.07 -10.89
C HIS A 76 -13.44 2.15 -11.63
N GLY A 77 -12.94 3.14 -10.89
CA GLY A 77 -12.16 4.25 -11.43
C GLY A 77 -10.68 3.91 -11.61
N ARG A 78 -9.91 4.96 -11.89
CA ARG A 78 -8.46 4.91 -12.10
C ARG A 78 -7.73 5.36 -10.85
N VAL A 79 -6.57 4.76 -10.61
CA VAL A 79 -5.67 5.16 -9.52
C VAL A 79 -4.23 5.28 -10.03
N LEU A 80 -3.44 6.10 -9.36
CA LEU A 80 -2.00 6.19 -9.51
C LEU A 80 -1.36 5.91 -8.15
N ALA A 81 -0.56 4.87 -8.07
CA ALA A 81 0.07 4.43 -6.83
C ALA A 81 1.52 4.00 -7.06
N GLY A 82 2.32 3.96 -6.01
CA GLY A 82 3.70 3.51 -6.11
C GLY A 82 4.14 2.71 -4.90
N SER A 83 5.07 1.78 -5.11
CA SER A 83 5.77 1.10 -4.02
C SER A 83 6.82 2.02 -3.42
N VAL A 84 7.07 1.88 -2.13
CA VAL A 84 8.02 2.73 -1.40
C VAL A 84 9.16 1.90 -0.80
N ASN A 85 10.28 2.54 -0.48
CA ASN A 85 11.50 1.88 -0.02
C ASN A 85 11.51 1.46 1.46
N ILE A 86 10.34 1.44 2.11
CA ILE A 86 10.13 0.78 3.40
C ILE A 86 9.34 -0.50 3.18
N ASP A 87 9.73 -1.58 3.87
CA ASP A 87 9.24 -2.91 3.57
C ASP A 87 9.09 -3.82 4.78
N MET A 88 8.46 -4.95 4.53
CA MET A 88 8.58 -6.16 5.33
C MET A 88 9.56 -7.11 4.66
N ILE A 89 10.45 -7.69 5.45
CA ILE A 89 11.41 -8.70 5.00
C ILE A 89 11.21 -10.01 5.74
N ALA A 90 11.54 -11.11 5.09
CA ALA A 90 11.43 -12.43 5.69
C ALA A 90 12.62 -13.34 5.37
N ALA A 91 12.87 -14.27 6.29
CA ALA A 91 13.61 -15.49 6.02
C ALA A 91 12.62 -16.68 6.09
N ALA A 92 12.64 -17.57 5.09
CA ALA A 92 11.80 -18.75 5.07
C ALA A 92 12.64 -20.00 4.84
N ALA A 93 12.33 -21.10 5.55
CA ALA A 93 13.03 -22.37 5.47
C ALA A 93 12.05 -23.55 5.50
N PRO A 94 12.31 -24.64 4.74
CA PRO A 94 11.47 -25.84 4.79
C PRO A 94 11.47 -26.48 6.19
N ASN A 95 10.29 -27.02 6.59
CA ASN A 95 10.15 -27.87 7.75
C ASN A 95 9.46 -29.21 7.38
N SER A 96 9.51 -30.18 8.29
CA SER A 96 8.92 -31.53 8.06
C SER A 96 7.55 -31.72 8.70
N LEU A 97 6.89 -30.63 9.14
CA LEU A 97 5.69 -30.70 9.96
C LEU A 97 4.38 -30.59 9.17
N ASN A 98 4.41 -30.45 7.86
CA ASN A 98 3.24 -30.14 7.01
C ASN A 98 2.43 -28.94 7.51
N GLN A 99 3.13 -27.94 8.05
CA GLN A 99 2.56 -26.73 8.61
C GLN A 99 3.29 -25.49 8.07
N LEU A 100 2.53 -24.43 7.75
CA LEU A 100 3.10 -23.10 7.63
C LEU A 100 3.14 -22.46 9.01
N ARG A 101 4.34 -22.15 9.50
CA ARG A 101 4.55 -21.48 10.77
C ARG A 101 5.17 -20.11 10.52
N VAL A 102 4.48 -19.05 10.94
CA VAL A 102 4.88 -17.66 10.70
C VAL A 102 5.05 -16.94 12.02
N GLN A 103 6.25 -16.46 12.27
CA GLN A 103 6.58 -15.59 13.39
C GLN A 103 6.91 -14.19 12.86
N SER A 104 6.02 -13.24 13.09
CA SER A 104 6.33 -11.83 12.90
C SER A 104 6.93 -11.25 14.17
N GLU A 105 7.94 -10.42 14.05
CA GLU A 105 8.62 -9.77 15.18
C GLU A 105 7.61 -8.97 16.03
N GLY A 106 7.54 -9.26 17.33
CA GLY A 106 6.62 -8.61 18.27
C GLY A 106 5.18 -9.14 18.26
N TYR A 107 4.91 -10.26 17.58
CA TYR A 107 3.59 -10.94 17.55
C TYR A 107 3.71 -12.39 17.98
N ASP A 108 2.58 -13.01 18.26
CA ASP A 108 2.52 -14.44 18.56
C ASP A 108 2.76 -15.30 17.31
N LEU A 109 3.30 -16.51 17.52
CA LEU A 109 3.50 -17.49 16.48
C LEU A 109 2.15 -17.93 15.89
N CYS A 110 2.02 -17.80 14.56
CA CYS A 110 0.86 -18.28 13.83
C CYS A 110 1.20 -19.61 13.13
N VAL A 111 0.34 -20.62 13.29
CA VAL A 111 0.52 -21.97 12.74
C VAL A 111 -0.69 -22.35 11.92
N ILE A 112 -0.48 -22.69 10.67
CA ILE A 112 -1.52 -23.17 9.72
C ILE A 112 -1.24 -24.62 9.37
N ASP A 113 -2.21 -25.49 9.61
CA ASP A 113 -2.21 -26.87 9.13
C ASP A 113 -2.52 -26.87 7.62
N LEU A 114 -1.60 -27.38 6.81
CA LEU A 114 -1.73 -27.40 5.35
C LEU A 114 -2.69 -28.48 4.83
N ASP A 115 -3.11 -29.41 5.68
CA ASP A 115 -4.15 -30.39 5.33
C ASP A 115 -5.56 -29.78 5.40
N ASP A 116 -5.79 -28.74 6.24
CA ASP A 116 -7.07 -28.06 6.37
C ASP A 116 -6.93 -26.54 6.13
N LEU A 117 -7.21 -26.13 4.91
CA LEU A 117 -7.23 -24.73 4.47
C LEU A 117 -8.65 -24.17 4.35
N THR A 118 -9.65 -24.78 4.96
CA THR A 118 -11.03 -24.32 4.95
C THR A 118 -11.17 -22.98 5.69
N ALA A 119 -11.91 -22.03 5.12
CA ALA A 119 -12.20 -20.76 5.80
C ALA A 119 -12.97 -20.98 7.11
N ARG A 120 -12.57 -20.30 8.17
CA ARG A 120 -13.14 -20.42 9.52
C ARG A 120 -13.62 -19.06 10.00
N LYS A 121 -14.89 -18.98 10.35
CA LYS A 121 -15.51 -17.73 10.79
C LYS A 121 -14.87 -17.18 12.07
N GLU A 122 -14.46 -18.06 12.95
CA GLU A 122 -13.78 -17.69 14.21
C GLU A 122 -12.37 -17.13 14.03
N GLU A 123 -11.78 -17.30 12.83
CA GLU A 123 -10.49 -16.73 12.46
C GLU A 123 -10.63 -15.40 11.73
N GLU A 124 -11.84 -14.91 11.38
CA GLU A 124 -12.02 -13.61 10.75
C GLU A 124 -11.28 -12.49 11.52
N ASN A 125 -10.67 -11.57 10.79
CA ASN A 125 -9.82 -10.49 11.32
C ASN A 125 -8.54 -10.94 12.02
N THR A 126 -8.03 -12.14 11.72
CA THR A 126 -6.76 -12.65 12.25
C THR A 126 -5.72 -12.92 11.16
N THR A 127 -4.44 -12.91 11.52
CA THR A 127 -3.36 -13.32 10.62
C THR A 127 -3.53 -14.75 10.11
N ALA A 128 -4.09 -15.64 10.92
CA ALA A 128 -4.32 -17.03 10.55
C ALA A 128 -5.25 -17.16 9.34
N SER A 129 -6.32 -16.36 9.29
CA SER A 129 -7.24 -16.37 8.15
C SER A 129 -6.57 -15.92 6.85
N LEU A 130 -5.75 -14.87 6.88
CA LEU A 130 -5.00 -14.41 5.69
C LEU A 130 -4.06 -15.51 5.18
N LEU A 131 -3.22 -16.06 6.07
CA LEU A 131 -2.28 -17.12 5.70
C LEU A 131 -2.99 -18.36 5.13
N ARG A 132 -4.11 -18.76 5.74
CA ARG A 132 -4.94 -19.88 5.27
C ARG A 132 -5.51 -19.60 3.89
N GLY A 133 -6.03 -18.39 3.66
CA GLY A 133 -6.58 -17.96 2.37
C GLY A 133 -5.52 -17.94 1.27
N GLU A 134 -4.34 -17.41 1.53
CA GLU A 134 -3.27 -17.42 0.54
C GLU A 134 -2.79 -18.83 0.21
N CYS A 135 -2.58 -19.68 1.22
CA CYS A 135 -2.23 -21.09 0.99
C CYS A 135 -3.28 -21.81 0.12
N GLU A 136 -4.57 -21.57 0.38
CA GLU A 136 -5.65 -22.14 -0.43
C GLU A 136 -5.63 -21.64 -1.86
N ALA A 137 -5.43 -20.33 -2.05
CA ALA A 137 -5.37 -19.74 -3.39
C ALA A 137 -4.19 -20.28 -4.21
N PHE A 138 -3.04 -20.51 -3.58
CA PHE A 138 -1.90 -21.16 -4.23
C PHE A 138 -2.16 -22.65 -4.50
N ARG A 139 -2.79 -23.37 -3.57
CA ARG A 139 -3.20 -24.78 -3.78
C ARG A 139 -4.14 -24.92 -4.97
N GLN A 140 -5.13 -24.03 -5.10
CA GLN A 140 -6.04 -24.00 -6.25
C GLN A 140 -5.33 -23.75 -7.58
N ARG A 141 -4.19 -23.08 -7.56
CA ARG A 141 -3.33 -22.87 -8.74
C ARG A 141 -2.33 -24.00 -8.98
N GLY A 142 -2.42 -25.07 -8.20
CA GLY A 142 -1.62 -26.28 -8.38
C GLY A 142 -0.32 -26.33 -7.57
N ALA A 143 -0.12 -25.41 -6.63
CA ALA A 143 0.99 -25.48 -5.69
C ALA A 143 0.92 -26.74 -4.84
N LYS A 144 2.04 -27.46 -4.74
CA LYS A 144 2.21 -28.58 -3.81
C LYS A 144 2.83 -28.06 -2.53
N LEU A 145 1.97 -27.53 -1.66
CA LEU A 145 2.40 -26.96 -0.40
C LEU A 145 3.04 -28.03 0.49
N SER A 146 4.09 -27.66 1.21
CA SER A 146 4.73 -28.47 2.24
C SER A 146 5.14 -27.55 3.41
N GLY A 147 5.60 -28.15 4.50
CA GLY A 147 5.95 -27.39 5.71
C GLY A 147 6.98 -26.28 5.47
N LEU A 148 6.70 -25.10 6.01
CA LEU A 148 7.55 -23.92 5.89
C LEU A 148 7.57 -23.13 7.19
N ASP A 149 8.75 -22.71 7.63
CA ASP A 149 8.98 -21.80 8.75
C ASP A 149 9.35 -20.44 8.19
N VAL A 150 8.68 -19.39 8.66
CA VAL A 150 8.89 -18.01 8.19
C VAL A 150 9.07 -17.07 9.37
N TYR A 151 10.15 -16.29 9.36
CA TYR A 151 10.36 -15.21 10.31
C TYR A 151 10.34 -13.87 9.59
N ILE A 152 9.52 -12.93 10.08
CA ILE A 152 9.25 -11.63 9.42
C ILE A 152 9.66 -10.48 10.35
N SER A 153 10.34 -9.48 9.76
CA SER A 153 10.59 -8.18 10.40
C SER A 153 10.08 -7.06 9.50
N SER A 154 9.53 -6.00 10.10
CA SER A 154 8.87 -4.91 9.37
C SER A 154 9.43 -3.54 9.73
N ASN A 155 9.75 -2.74 8.70
CA ASN A 155 9.96 -1.30 8.81
C ASN A 155 8.74 -0.49 8.35
N VAL A 156 7.66 -1.15 7.91
CA VAL A 156 6.40 -0.49 7.55
C VAL A 156 5.69 -0.10 8.84
N PRO A 157 5.57 1.22 9.17
CA PRO A 157 4.96 1.61 10.42
C PRO A 157 3.46 1.30 10.42
N LYS A 158 2.96 0.81 11.58
CA LYS A 158 1.52 0.58 11.74
C LYS A 158 0.76 1.90 11.72
N GLY A 159 -0.40 1.91 11.06
CA GLY A 159 -1.26 3.10 11.02
C GLY A 159 -0.70 4.25 10.17
N SER A 160 0.46 4.10 9.54
CA SER A 160 1.10 5.16 8.74
C SER A 160 0.53 5.32 7.33
N GLY A 161 -0.59 4.68 7.02
CA GLY A 161 -1.22 4.78 5.70
C GLY A 161 -0.44 4.17 4.53
N VAL A 162 0.72 3.55 4.77
CA VAL A 162 1.55 2.91 3.71
C VAL A 162 1.29 1.41 3.54
N SER A 163 0.17 0.92 4.05
CA SER A 163 -0.40 -0.42 3.87
C SER A 163 0.50 -1.58 4.30
N SER A 164 0.64 -1.74 5.62
CA SER A 164 1.35 -2.91 6.17
C SER A 164 0.62 -4.23 5.89
N SER A 165 -0.71 -4.26 5.77
CA SER A 165 -1.48 -5.46 5.41
C SER A 165 -1.11 -5.96 4.02
N ALA A 166 -1.16 -5.09 3.01
CA ALA A 166 -0.81 -5.47 1.64
C ALA A 166 0.66 -5.90 1.51
N ALA A 167 1.58 -5.23 2.21
CA ALA A 167 2.99 -5.67 2.25
C ALA A 167 3.15 -7.07 2.85
N PHE A 168 2.37 -7.41 3.90
CA PHE A 168 2.36 -8.74 4.49
C PHE A 168 1.81 -9.79 3.52
N GLU A 169 0.66 -9.54 2.92
CA GLU A 169 0.02 -10.44 1.94
C GLU A 169 0.94 -10.68 0.74
N VAL A 170 1.50 -9.61 0.17
CA VAL A 170 2.45 -9.73 -0.95
C VAL A 170 3.71 -10.49 -0.55
N LEU A 171 4.24 -10.27 0.67
CA LEU A 171 5.41 -11.00 1.16
C LEU A 171 5.14 -12.50 1.23
N VAL A 172 4.00 -12.89 1.80
CA VAL A 172 3.59 -14.31 1.88
C VAL A 172 3.39 -14.88 0.48
N GLY A 173 2.70 -14.15 -0.40
CA GLY A 173 2.51 -14.55 -1.80
C GLY A 173 3.82 -14.78 -2.55
N VAL A 174 4.83 -13.91 -2.36
CA VAL A 174 6.17 -14.07 -2.97
C VAL A 174 6.90 -15.29 -2.41
N ILE A 175 6.82 -15.52 -1.10
CA ILE A 175 7.42 -16.71 -0.46
C ILE A 175 6.79 -18.00 -1.03
N LEU A 176 5.45 -18.08 -1.08
CA LEU A 176 4.76 -19.26 -1.60
C LEU A 176 5.03 -19.46 -3.09
N ASN A 177 5.16 -18.39 -3.86
CA ASN A 177 5.49 -18.43 -5.29
C ASN A 177 6.90 -18.99 -5.54
N ASP A 178 7.92 -18.50 -4.84
CA ASP A 178 9.30 -19.02 -4.96
C ASP A 178 9.39 -20.46 -4.45
N CYS A 179 8.82 -20.77 -3.28
CA CYS A 179 8.96 -22.08 -2.66
C CYS A 179 8.19 -23.19 -3.39
N PHE A 180 7.02 -22.89 -3.99
CA PHE A 180 6.10 -23.93 -4.46
C PHE A 180 5.62 -23.77 -5.90
N MET A 181 5.95 -22.67 -6.58
CA MET A 181 5.50 -22.39 -7.95
C MET A 181 6.62 -22.00 -8.91
N ASP A 182 7.89 -22.09 -8.50
CA ASP A 182 9.05 -21.69 -9.31
C ASP A 182 8.91 -20.27 -9.89
N GLU A 183 8.39 -19.33 -9.11
CA GLU A 183 8.11 -17.93 -9.49
C GLU A 183 7.17 -17.76 -10.72
N LYS A 184 6.29 -18.71 -10.99
CA LYS A 184 5.40 -18.68 -12.15
C LYS A 184 4.15 -17.82 -11.97
N VAL A 185 3.82 -17.44 -10.74
CA VAL A 185 2.68 -16.57 -10.45
C VAL A 185 3.11 -15.12 -10.66
N SER A 186 2.41 -14.39 -11.53
CA SER A 186 2.76 -13.00 -11.83
C SER A 186 2.51 -12.07 -10.63
N PRO A 187 3.19 -10.92 -10.55
CA PRO A 187 2.93 -9.93 -9.50
C PRO A 187 1.46 -9.50 -9.41
N ILE A 188 0.79 -9.33 -10.55
CA ILE A 188 -0.66 -9.03 -10.62
C ILE A 188 -1.47 -10.14 -9.96
N ALA A 189 -1.15 -11.40 -10.26
CA ALA A 189 -1.87 -12.53 -9.68
C ALA A 189 -1.58 -12.68 -8.16
N ILE A 190 -0.37 -12.35 -7.68
CA ILE A 190 -0.05 -12.30 -6.25
C ILE A 190 -0.92 -11.25 -5.55
N ALA A 191 -1.04 -10.05 -6.12
CA ALA A 191 -1.91 -9.00 -5.59
C ALA A 191 -3.38 -9.45 -5.51
N GLN A 192 -3.88 -10.11 -6.55
CA GLN A 192 -5.25 -10.65 -6.57
C GLN A 192 -5.45 -11.77 -5.54
N ILE A 193 -4.44 -12.59 -5.28
CA ILE A 193 -4.47 -13.62 -4.22
C ILE A 193 -4.60 -12.96 -2.85
N GLY A 194 -3.77 -11.96 -2.53
CA GLY A 194 -3.83 -11.23 -1.26
C GLY A 194 -5.21 -10.61 -1.05
N GLN A 195 -5.72 -9.85 -2.04
CA GLN A 195 -7.07 -9.28 -1.98
C GLN A 195 -8.16 -10.36 -1.77
N TRP A 196 -8.07 -11.48 -2.47
CA TRP A 196 -9.04 -12.57 -2.31
C TRP A 196 -9.00 -13.15 -0.90
N ALA A 197 -7.79 -13.35 -0.35
CA ALA A 197 -7.63 -13.82 1.03
C ALA A 197 -8.20 -12.81 2.04
N GLU A 198 -7.97 -11.50 1.84
CA GLU A 198 -8.53 -10.45 2.71
C GLU A 198 -10.06 -10.40 2.62
N ASN A 199 -10.64 -10.49 1.43
CA ASN A 199 -12.09 -10.42 1.25
C ASN A 199 -12.84 -11.69 1.71
N VAL A 200 -12.28 -12.89 1.46
CA VAL A 200 -12.98 -14.16 1.64
C VAL A 200 -12.67 -14.83 2.97
N TYR A 201 -11.42 -14.73 3.43
CA TYR A 201 -10.95 -15.38 4.66
C TYR A 201 -10.87 -14.42 5.83
N PHE A 202 -10.30 -13.25 5.63
CA PHE A 202 -10.20 -12.25 6.70
C PHE A 202 -11.54 -11.54 6.96
N GLY A 203 -12.42 -11.49 5.94
CA GLY A 203 -13.77 -10.95 6.08
C GLY A 203 -13.85 -9.43 5.94
N LYS A 204 -12.81 -8.76 5.45
CA LYS A 204 -12.79 -7.31 5.25
C LYS A 204 -12.79 -6.98 3.75
N PRO A 205 -13.87 -6.40 3.21
CA PRO A 205 -13.89 -5.94 1.83
C PRO A 205 -12.85 -4.84 1.61
N CYS A 206 -11.91 -5.08 0.70
CA CYS A 206 -10.88 -4.11 0.31
C CYS A 206 -10.80 -3.91 -1.21
N GLY A 207 -10.24 -2.76 -1.64
CA GLY A 207 -9.80 -2.53 -3.00
C GLY A 207 -8.56 -3.34 -3.35
N LEU A 208 -8.12 -3.29 -4.61
CA LEU A 208 -6.95 -4.04 -5.09
C LEU A 208 -5.70 -3.15 -5.24
N MET A 209 -5.84 -1.83 -5.08
CA MET A 209 -4.76 -0.87 -5.31
C MET A 209 -3.52 -1.15 -4.44
N ASP A 210 -3.74 -1.43 -3.17
CA ASP A 210 -2.67 -1.59 -2.17
C ASP A 210 -1.78 -2.79 -2.48
N GLN A 211 -2.40 -3.95 -2.69
CA GLN A 211 -1.70 -5.17 -3.04
C GLN A 211 -1.02 -5.05 -4.41
N MET A 212 -1.67 -4.37 -5.37
CA MET A 212 -1.11 -4.19 -6.71
C MET A 212 0.14 -3.33 -6.66
N ALA A 213 0.10 -2.18 -5.97
CA ALA A 213 1.26 -1.30 -5.85
C ALA A 213 2.41 -1.97 -5.10
N SER A 214 2.13 -2.70 -4.00
CA SER A 214 3.15 -3.47 -3.26
C SER A 214 3.75 -4.60 -4.10
N SER A 215 2.95 -5.30 -4.90
CA SER A 215 3.39 -6.49 -5.64
C SER A 215 4.13 -6.17 -6.93
N VAL A 216 3.65 -5.17 -7.70
CA VAL A 216 4.23 -4.84 -9.03
C VAL A 216 5.49 -4.01 -8.89
N GLY A 217 5.51 -3.05 -7.97
CA GLY A 217 6.63 -2.13 -7.81
C GLY A 217 6.54 -0.89 -8.72
N ASN A 218 7.50 0.03 -8.56
CA ASN A 218 7.56 1.29 -9.28
C ASN A 218 6.32 2.18 -9.02
N ILE A 219 6.07 3.15 -9.90
CA ILE A 219 4.75 3.78 -10.01
C ILE A 219 3.93 3.00 -11.03
N ILE A 220 2.68 2.76 -10.71
CA ILE A 220 1.72 2.11 -11.60
C ILE A 220 0.45 2.95 -11.69
N THR A 221 -0.13 3.01 -12.87
CA THR A 221 -1.52 3.41 -13.05
C THR A 221 -2.37 2.17 -13.23
N ILE A 222 -3.54 2.17 -12.62
CA ILE A 222 -4.48 1.05 -12.68
C ILE A 222 -5.83 1.59 -13.13
N ASP A 223 -6.42 1.01 -14.18
CA ASP A 223 -7.82 1.24 -14.55
C ASP A 223 -8.66 0.02 -14.13
N PHE A 224 -9.60 0.23 -13.21
CA PHE A 224 -10.49 -0.80 -12.69
C PHE A 224 -11.81 -0.92 -13.47
N ALA A 225 -11.87 -0.45 -14.72
CA ALA A 225 -13.06 -0.62 -15.57
C ALA A 225 -13.51 -2.08 -15.65
N ASP A 226 -12.56 -3.02 -15.75
CA ASP A 226 -12.77 -4.45 -15.51
C ASP A 226 -12.03 -4.87 -14.24
N LYS A 227 -12.78 -5.11 -13.16
CA LYS A 227 -12.19 -5.55 -11.89
C LYS A 227 -11.54 -6.93 -11.93
N ALA A 228 -12.05 -7.82 -12.79
CA ALA A 228 -11.49 -9.16 -12.91
C ALA A 228 -10.13 -9.13 -13.62
N ASN A 229 -9.96 -8.17 -14.54
CA ASN A 229 -8.76 -7.98 -15.33
C ASN A 229 -8.40 -6.49 -15.38
N PRO A 230 -7.94 -5.90 -14.28
CA PRO A 230 -7.57 -4.49 -14.23
C PRO A 230 -6.41 -4.22 -15.21
N ASP A 231 -6.50 -3.09 -15.90
CA ASP A 231 -5.40 -2.63 -16.76
C ASP A 231 -4.34 -1.95 -15.90
N VAL A 232 -3.13 -2.52 -15.89
CA VAL A 232 -2.03 -2.10 -15.02
C VAL A 232 -0.83 -1.72 -15.88
N GLU A 233 -0.49 -0.43 -15.88
CA GLU A 233 0.65 0.07 -16.63
C GLU A 233 1.72 0.68 -15.69
N PRO A 234 3.01 0.34 -15.86
CA PRO A 234 4.08 1.01 -15.15
C PRO A 234 4.28 2.43 -15.69
N VAL A 235 4.52 3.37 -14.78
CA VAL A 235 4.88 4.76 -15.08
C VAL A 235 6.31 4.98 -14.62
N GLN A 236 7.22 5.10 -15.58
CA GLN A 236 8.62 5.34 -15.31
C GLN A 236 8.82 6.81 -14.91
N VAL A 237 9.27 7.06 -13.70
CA VAL A 237 9.55 8.40 -13.21
C VAL A 237 10.71 8.38 -12.22
N ASP A 238 11.50 9.45 -12.25
CA ASP A 238 12.58 9.68 -11.32
C ASP A 238 12.37 11.05 -10.66
N PHE A 239 11.76 11.06 -9.48
CA PHE A 239 11.52 12.30 -8.73
C PHE A 239 12.80 13.01 -8.30
N SER A 240 13.94 12.31 -8.27
CA SER A 240 15.23 12.96 -7.98
C SER A 240 15.63 13.96 -9.07
N LYS A 241 15.28 13.67 -10.34
CA LYS A 241 15.50 14.61 -11.46
C LYS A 241 14.65 15.87 -11.33
N ALA A 242 13.47 15.77 -10.73
CA ALA A 242 12.62 16.92 -10.43
C ALA A 242 13.11 17.73 -9.23
N GLY A 243 14.12 17.24 -8.50
CA GLY A 243 14.51 17.83 -7.22
C GLY A 243 13.41 17.72 -6.17
N LEU A 244 12.58 16.67 -6.22
CA LEU A 244 11.47 16.43 -5.31
C LEU A 244 11.74 15.22 -4.42
N ALA A 245 11.36 15.34 -3.14
CA ALA A 245 11.30 14.25 -2.18
C ALA A 245 9.83 13.94 -1.85
N LEU A 246 9.51 12.65 -1.76
CA LEU A 246 8.21 12.18 -1.27
C LEU A 246 8.27 12.07 0.25
N CYS A 247 7.36 12.75 0.94
CA CYS A 247 7.23 12.68 2.39
C CYS A 247 5.84 12.14 2.77
N ILE A 248 5.82 11.22 3.73
CA ILE A 248 4.61 10.80 4.42
C ILE A 248 4.67 11.31 5.85
N LEU A 249 3.67 12.11 6.23
CA LEU A 249 3.55 12.77 7.52
C LEU A 249 2.51 12.02 8.34
N ASP A 250 2.93 11.40 9.45
CA ASP A 250 2.02 10.78 10.40
C ASP A 250 1.35 11.86 11.26
N SER A 251 0.05 12.06 11.08
CA SER A 251 -0.72 13.07 11.80
C SER A 251 -0.93 12.76 13.28
N GLY A 252 -0.75 11.50 13.67
CA GLY A 252 -1.05 11.00 15.01
C GLY A 252 -2.52 10.73 15.28
N ALA A 253 -3.40 10.90 14.28
CA ALA A 253 -4.80 10.56 14.42
C ALA A 253 -5.01 9.04 14.48
N ASP A 254 -5.89 8.59 15.38
CA ASP A 254 -6.27 7.18 15.51
C ASP A 254 -7.37 6.82 14.49
N HIS A 255 -7.28 5.60 13.96
CA HIS A 255 -8.29 5.01 13.08
C HIS A 255 -9.43 4.33 13.84
N ALA A 256 -9.37 4.27 15.17
CA ALA A 256 -10.42 3.67 15.97
C ALA A 256 -11.76 4.37 15.73
N ASP A 257 -12.82 3.58 15.62
CA ASP A 257 -14.21 4.04 15.45
C ASP A 257 -14.54 4.81 14.15
N LEU A 258 -13.66 4.76 13.11
CA LEU A 258 -13.90 5.43 11.82
C LEU A 258 -14.42 4.51 10.70
N THR A 259 -14.74 3.26 11.02
CA THR A 259 -15.20 2.24 10.04
C THR A 259 -16.43 2.71 9.26
N ASP A 260 -17.37 3.36 9.94
CA ASP A 260 -18.60 3.86 9.32
C ASP A 260 -18.32 4.99 8.32
N GLU A 261 -17.37 5.89 8.60
CA GLU A 261 -16.97 6.96 7.69
C GLU A 261 -16.29 6.41 6.42
N TYR A 262 -15.42 5.39 6.57
CA TYR A 262 -14.82 4.71 5.42
C TYR A 262 -15.88 3.99 4.57
N ALA A 263 -16.81 3.28 5.20
CA ALA A 263 -17.89 2.58 4.52
C ALA A 263 -18.88 3.55 3.83
N ALA A 264 -19.08 4.74 4.38
CA ALA A 264 -19.98 5.72 3.82
C ALA A 264 -19.54 6.22 2.43
N ILE A 265 -18.23 6.30 2.14
CA ILE A 265 -17.74 6.78 0.84
C ILE A 265 -18.24 5.91 -0.32
N PRO A 266 -17.92 4.60 -0.40
CA PRO A 266 -18.37 3.75 -1.48
C PRO A 266 -19.90 3.60 -1.50
N ASN A 267 -20.58 3.58 -0.34
CA ASN A 267 -22.01 3.41 -0.26
C ASN A 267 -22.77 4.62 -0.80
N GLU A 268 -22.34 5.84 -0.46
CA GLU A 268 -22.94 7.07 -0.97
C GLU A 268 -22.72 7.23 -2.49
N CYS A 269 -21.52 6.91 -2.98
CA CYS A 269 -21.25 6.92 -4.42
C CYS A 269 -22.12 5.92 -5.18
N ARG A 270 -22.31 4.68 -4.66
CA ARG A 270 -23.21 3.69 -5.27
C ARG A 270 -24.66 4.14 -5.23
N ALA A 271 -25.09 4.79 -4.15
CA ALA A 271 -26.46 5.32 -4.08
C ALA A 271 -26.71 6.37 -5.19
N VAL A 272 -25.75 7.26 -5.46
CA VAL A 272 -25.83 8.21 -6.58
C VAL A 272 -25.85 7.50 -7.93
N ALA A 273 -24.97 6.51 -8.13
CA ALA A 273 -24.93 5.72 -9.36
C ALA A 273 -26.29 5.04 -9.63
N ALA A 274 -26.89 4.42 -8.60
CA ALA A 274 -28.18 3.75 -8.71
C ALA A 274 -29.31 4.71 -9.12
N VAL A 275 -29.35 5.94 -8.58
CA VAL A 275 -30.33 6.98 -9.01
C VAL A 275 -30.15 7.35 -10.48
N CYS A 276 -28.91 7.27 -10.99
CA CYS A 276 -28.56 7.55 -12.38
C CYS A 276 -28.64 6.32 -13.30
N GLY A 277 -29.02 5.14 -12.78
CA GLY A 277 -29.21 3.90 -13.55
C GLY A 277 -27.96 3.05 -13.75
N GLY A 278 -26.89 3.31 -12.98
CA GLY A 278 -25.64 2.51 -12.94
C GLY A 278 -25.48 1.73 -11.65
N GLU A 279 -24.56 0.78 -11.62
CA GLU A 279 -24.14 0.07 -10.41
C GLU A 279 -23.07 0.86 -9.64
N VAL A 280 -22.14 1.44 -10.39
CA VAL A 280 -21.06 2.31 -9.90
C VAL A 280 -21.00 3.59 -10.73
N LEU A 281 -20.31 4.62 -10.24
CA LEU A 281 -20.22 5.91 -10.94
C LEU A 281 -19.50 5.80 -12.30
N ARG A 282 -18.61 4.83 -12.47
CA ARG A 282 -17.94 4.59 -13.76
C ARG A 282 -18.90 4.21 -14.88
N ASP A 283 -20.03 3.58 -14.55
CA ASP A 283 -21.06 3.17 -15.52
C ASP A 283 -21.95 4.34 -15.94
N VAL A 284 -21.89 5.47 -15.22
CA VAL A 284 -22.76 6.62 -15.42
C VAL A 284 -22.00 7.72 -16.15
N PRO A 285 -22.42 8.14 -17.36
CA PRO A 285 -21.85 9.31 -18.02
C PRO A 285 -22.01 10.58 -17.16
N PHE A 286 -20.99 11.43 -17.13
CA PHE A 286 -21.01 12.65 -16.31
C PHE A 286 -22.23 13.55 -16.58
N GLU A 287 -22.60 13.71 -17.85
CA GLU A 287 -23.81 14.48 -18.24
C GLU A 287 -25.10 13.87 -17.68
N THR A 288 -25.18 12.54 -17.60
CA THR A 288 -26.31 11.84 -16.96
C THR A 288 -26.34 12.14 -15.47
N PHE A 289 -25.19 12.13 -14.79
CA PHE A 289 -25.11 12.53 -13.38
C PHE A 289 -25.57 13.98 -13.20
N LEU A 290 -25.07 14.93 -14.00
CA LEU A 290 -25.44 16.34 -13.91
C LEU A 290 -26.96 16.54 -14.07
N ALA A 291 -27.58 15.86 -15.01
CA ALA A 291 -29.03 15.94 -15.26
C ALA A 291 -29.83 15.38 -14.07
N ASN A 292 -29.29 14.44 -13.30
CA ASN A 292 -29.95 13.79 -12.18
C ASN A 292 -29.61 14.40 -10.79
N ILE A 293 -28.80 15.45 -10.70
CA ILE A 293 -28.42 16.09 -9.42
C ILE A 293 -29.64 16.40 -8.53
N PRO A 294 -30.78 16.98 -9.02
CA PRO A 294 -31.93 17.23 -8.16
C PRO A 294 -32.52 15.95 -7.53
N ALA A 295 -32.54 14.84 -8.27
CA ALA A 295 -33.00 13.55 -7.77
C ALA A 295 -32.00 12.93 -6.78
N CYS A 296 -30.70 12.98 -7.09
CA CYS A 296 -29.65 12.51 -6.22
C CYS A 296 -29.62 13.26 -4.87
N ARG A 297 -29.72 14.59 -4.88
CA ARG A 297 -29.82 15.40 -3.65
C ARG A 297 -31.01 14.99 -2.79
N LYS A 298 -32.16 14.75 -3.41
CA LYS A 298 -33.39 14.35 -2.69
C LYS A 298 -33.28 12.96 -2.07
N GLN A 299 -32.65 12.01 -2.76
CA GLN A 299 -32.61 10.60 -2.37
C GLN A 299 -31.38 10.21 -1.57
N CYS A 300 -30.22 10.79 -1.90
CA CYS A 300 -28.90 10.40 -1.34
C CYS A 300 -28.30 11.49 -0.43
N GLY A 301 -28.78 12.75 -0.53
CA GLY A 301 -28.23 13.89 0.19
C GLY A 301 -27.08 14.60 -0.53
N ASP A 302 -26.73 15.78 -0.04
CA ASP A 302 -25.75 16.67 -0.70
C ASP A 302 -24.32 16.11 -0.62
N ARG A 303 -23.94 15.47 0.49
CA ARG A 303 -22.60 14.87 0.64
C ARG A 303 -22.36 13.76 -0.39
N ALA A 304 -23.33 12.91 -0.67
CA ALA A 304 -23.22 11.88 -1.69
C ALA A 304 -22.99 12.47 -3.10
N VAL A 305 -23.68 13.59 -3.40
CA VAL A 305 -23.50 14.32 -4.67
C VAL A 305 -22.11 14.93 -4.76
N LEU A 306 -21.59 15.53 -3.68
CA LEU A 306 -20.22 16.06 -3.65
C LEU A 306 -19.19 14.96 -3.85
N ARG A 307 -19.36 13.80 -3.22
CA ARG A 307 -18.51 12.61 -3.41
C ARG A 307 -18.51 12.10 -4.86
N ALA A 308 -19.66 12.17 -5.54
CA ALA A 308 -19.73 11.86 -6.97
C ALA A 308 -18.95 12.88 -7.83
N PHE A 309 -19.04 14.18 -7.54
CA PHE A 309 -18.20 15.18 -8.22
C PHE A 309 -16.70 14.90 -8.02
N HIS A 310 -16.30 14.56 -6.79
CA HIS A 310 -14.92 14.14 -6.54
C HIS A 310 -14.51 12.96 -7.42
N PHE A 311 -15.34 11.91 -7.48
CA PHE A 311 -15.05 10.72 -8.28
C PHE A 311 -14.75 11.07 -9.74
N TYR A 312 -15.65 11.82 -10.40
CA TYR A 312 -15.46 12.19 -11.80
C TYR A 312 -14.18 13.01 -12.01
N ALA A 313 -13.98 14.02 -11.17
CA ALA A 313 -12.82 14.90 -11.28
C ALA A 313 -11.49 14.14 -11.03
N ASP A 314 -11.43 13.29 -10.00
CA ASP A 314 -10.21 12.60 -9.63
C ASP A 314 -9.90 11.42 -10.57
N ASN A 315 -10.93 10.72 -11.03
CA ASN A 315 -10.80 9.69 -12.06
C ASN A 315 -10.23 10.23 -13.38
N ASP A 316 -10.65 11.43 -13.80
CA ASP A 316 -10.15 12.06 -15.02
C ASP A 316 -8.78 12.73 -14.82
N ARG A 317 -8.41 13.03 -13.58
CA ARG A 317 -7.09 13.59 -13.23
C ARG A 317 -5.96 12.56 -13.33
N VAL A 318 -6.24 11.29 -13.01
CA VAL A 318 -5.22 10.22 -13.04
C VAL A 318 -4.51 10.13 -14.40
N PRO A 319 -5.17 9.98 -15.55
CA PRO A 319 -4.47 9.93 -16.83
C PRO A 319 -3.69 11.21 -17.16
N GLN A 320 -4.13 12.37 -16.65
CA GLN A 320 -3.41 13.63 -16.82
C GLN A 320 -2.13 13.65 -15.95
N GLN A 321 -2.19 13.14 -14.74
CA GLN A 321 -1.00 12.95 -13.88
C GLN A 321 0.01 12.00 -14.54
N VAL A 322 -0.47 10.91 -15.13
CA VAL A 322 0.38 9.96 -15.87
C VAL A 322 1.04 10.62 -17.08
N ALA A 323 0.29 11.41 -17.86
CA ALA A 323 0.84 12.13 -19.00
C ALA A 323 1.94 13.13 -18.56
N ALA A 324 1.67 13.92 -17.54
CA ALA A 324 2.63 14.88 -17.00
C ALA A 324 3.92 14.18 -16.50
N LEU A 325 3.80 13.05 -15.80
CA LEU A 325 4.96 12.27 -15.36
C LEU A 325 5.77 11.69 -16.52
N ARG A 326 5.11 11.22 -17.59
CA ARG A 326 5.77 10.70 -18.80
C ARG A 326 6.50 11.77 -19.60
N GLU A 327 6.07 13.02 -19.49
CA GLU A 327 6.64 14.20 -20.16
C GLU A 327 7.65 14.95 -19.28
N ASP A 328 7.93 14.45 -18.06
CA ASP A 328 8.74 15.13 -17.03
C ASP A 328 8.20 16.53 -16.69
N ASP A 329 6.88 16.78 -16.88
CA ASP A 329 6.20 18.03 -16.49
C ASP A 329 5.77 17.95 -15.01
N PHE A 330 6.76 18.11 -14.14
CA PHE A 330 6.53 18.01 -12.69
C PHE A 330 5.69 19.16 -12.13
N ASP A 331 5.69 20.33 -12.78
CA ASP A 331 4.86 21.46 -12.34
C ASP A 331 3.38 21.15 -12.57
N ALA A 332 3.00 20.64 -13.74
CA ALA A 332 1.65 20.18 -14.01
C ALA A 332 1.24 19.02 -13.09
N PHE A 333 2.15 18.07 -12.85
CA PHE A 333 1.91 16.97 -11.92
C PHE A 333 1.60 17.47 -10.49
N LEU A 334 2.40 18.39 -9.94
CA LEU A 334 2.21 18.95 -8.59
C LEU A 334 0.91 19.76 -8.47
N GLN A 335 0.53 20.50 -9.53
CA GLN A 335 -0.77 21.18 -9.57
C GLN A 335 -1.93 20.18 -9.47
N MET A 336 -1.84 19.04 -10.18
CA MET A 336 -2.87 17.99 -10.15
C MET A 336 -2.91 17.24 -8.81
N VAL A 337 -1.76 17.03 -8.14
CA VAL A 337 -1.72 16.48 -6.77
C VAL A 337 -2.41 17.43 -5.79
N THR A 338 -2.15 18.74 -5.91
CA THR A 338 -2.80 19.76 -5.10
C THR A 338 -4.31 19.78 -5.35
N ALA A 339 -4.73 19.78 -6.61
CA ALA A 339 -6.14 19.77 -6.98
C ALA A 339 -6.88 18.49 -6.50
N SER A 340 -6.19 17.33 -6.47
CA SER A 340 -6.71 16.10 -5.86
C SER A 340 -6.90 16.26 -4.36
N GLY A 341 -5.92 16.87 -3.67
CA GLY A 341 -6.01 17.15 -2.24
C GLY A 341 -7.14 18.12 -1.88
N ASP A 342 -7.30 19.17 -2.65
CA ASP A 342 -8.40 20.13 -2.48
C ASP A 342 -9.75 19.48 -2.73
N SER A 343 -9.89 18.67 -3.79
CA SER A 343 -11.09 17.88 -4.09
C SER A 343 -11.41 16.86 -2.98
N SER A 344 -10.39 16.23 -2.40
CA SER A 344 -10.56 15.34 -1.24
C SER A 344 -11.11 16.09 -0.02
N TRP A 345 -10.63 17.30 0.22
CA TRP A 345 -11.12 18.12 1.34
C TRP A 345 -12.53 18.65 1.10
N GLU A 346 -12.76 19.24 -0.06
CA GLU A 346 -14.00 19.99 -0.36
C GLU A 346 -15.16 19.06 -0.73
N TYR A 347 -14.92 18.03 -1.54
CA TYR A 347 -15.96 17.21 -2.16
C TYR A 347 -16.04 15.80 -1.56
N LEU A 348 -14.92 15.07 -1.48
CA LEU A 348 -14.92 13.74 -0.87
C LEU A 348 -15.17 13.81 0.62
N GLN A 349 -14.67 14.86 1.27
CA GLN A 349 -14.78 15.13 2.71
C GLN A 349 -14.22 13.99 3.57
N ASN A 350 -13.01 13.54 3.21
CA ASN A 350 -12.29 12.50 3.96
C ASN A 350 -11.08 13.03 4.74
N VAL A 351 -11.00 14.35 4.98
CA VAL A 351 -9.93 14.96 5.79
C VAL A 351 -10.35 15.07 7.26
N ILE A 352 -11.62 15.38 7.52
CA ILE A 352 -12.16 15.55 8.87
C ILE A 352 -13.35 14.61 9.02
N PRO A 353 -13.36 13.71 10.04
CA PRO A 353 -14.53 12.88 10.31
C PRO A 353 -15.76 13.71 10.65
N ALA A 354 -16.93 13.24 10.26
CA ALA A 354 -18.18 13.97 10.49
C ALA A 354 -18.42 14.23 11.97
N GLY A 355 -18.71 15.49 12.31
CA GLY A 355 -18.99 15.92 13.69
C GLY A 355 -17.77 16.17 14.57
N TYR A 356 -16.55 15.90 14.11
CA TYR A 356 -15.32 16.16 14.88
C TYR A 356 -14.99 17.65 14.90
N LYS A 357 -14.77 18.21 16.09
CA LYS A 357 -14.42 19.62 16.30
C LYS A 357 -13.03 19.83 16.90
N GLU A 358 -12.62 18.94 17.79
CA GLU A 358 -11.39 19.05 18.57
C GLU A 358 -10.26 18.18 18.00
N HIS A 359 -10.58 17.06 17.37
CA HIS A 359 -9.65 16.11 16.78
C HIS A 359 -9.69 16.20 15.25
N GLN A 360 -8.81 17.02 14.69
CA GLN A 360 -8.69 17.28 13.25
C GLN A 360 -7.20 17.24 12.82
N GLU A 361 -6.48 16.25 13.30
CA GLU A 361 -5.04 16.11 13.18
C GLU A 361 -4.57 16.12 11.72
N VAL A 362 -5.30 15.44 10.82
CA VAL A 362 -5.00 15.41 9.39
C VAL A 362 -5.12 16.81 8.78
N ALA A 363 -6.18 17.56 9.13
CA ALA A 363 -6.40 18.91 8.65
C ALA A 363 -5.30 19.87 9.12
N VAL A 364 -4.91 19.78 10.40
CA VAL A 364 -3.81 20.57 10.97
C VAL A 364 -2.49 20.23 10.28
N THR A 365 -2.24 18.95 10.02
CA THR A 365 -1.03 18.49 9.31
C THR A 365 -0.95 19.05 7.90
N ILE A 366 -2.06 19.01 7.14
CA ILE A 366 -2.14 19.59 5.79
C ILE A 366 -1.89 21.11 5.84
N ALA A 367 -2.54 21.80 6.76
CA ALA A 367 -2.38 23.27 6.89
C ALA A 367 -0.95 23.66 7.22
N ALA A 368 -0.31 22.95 8.16
CA ALA A 368 1.10 23.19 8.52
C ALA A 368 2.04 22.89 7.34
N ALA A 369 1.84 21.75 6.65
CA ALA A 369 2.65 21.39 5.50
C ALA A 369 2.53 22.40 4.35
N LYS A 370 1.32 22.82 3.99
CA LYS A 370 1.08 23.89 3.00
C LYS A 370 1.76 25.20 3.42
N HIS A 371 1.72 25.57 4.71
CA HIS A 371 2.38 26.78 5.21
C HIS A 371 3.90 26.71 4.99
N TYR A 372 4.57 25.64 5.41
CA TYR A 372 6.02 25.50 5.28
C TYR A 372 6.49 25.35 3.83
N LEU A 373 5.68 24.78 2.95
CA LEU A 373 6.00 24.71 1.52
C LEU A 373 5.80 26.04 0.80
N SER A 374 5.04 26.98 1.37
CA SER A 374 4.84 28.33 0.81
C SER A 374 4.50 28.35 -0.68
N GLY A 375 3.64 27.42 -1.13
CA GLY A 375 3.21 27.29 -2.52
C GLY A 375 4.18 26.51 -3.42
N LYS A 376 5.29 25.99 -2.89
CA LYS A 376 6.18 25.08 -3.59
C LYS A 376 5.83 23.63 -3.25
N GLY A 377 6.00 22.71 -4.22
CA GLY A 377 5.61 21.32 -4.02
C GLY A 377 4.09 21.10 -3.96
N ALA A 378 3.65 20.01 -3.35
CA ALA A 378 2.22 19.66 -3.23
C ALA A 378 1.93 18.90 -1.94
N VAL A 379 0.70 19.02 -1.42
CA VAL A 379 0.25 18.35 -0.20
C VAL A 379 -1.18 17.86 -0.39
N ARG A 380 -1.44 16.61 0.04
CA ARG A 380 -2.80 16.04 0.06
C ARG A 380 -2.98 15.05 1.22
N VAL A 381 -4.23 14.76 1.55
CA VAL A 381 -4.54 13.58 2.38
C VAL A 381 -4.02 12.32 1.67
N HIS A 382 -3.55 11.34 2.43
CA HIS A 382 -2.97 10.10 1.92
C HIS A 382 -3.82 8.88 2.31
N GLY A 383 -4.12 8.02 1.34
CA GLY A 383 -4.93 6.82 1.53
C GLY A 383 -6.39 7.13 1.88
N GLY A 384 -6.98 6.38 2.79
CA GLY A 384 -8.39 6.48 3.14
C GLY A 384 -8.84 7.83 3.75
N GLY A 385 -7.92 8.57 4.33
CA GLY A 385 -8.23 9.84 5.01
C GLY A 385 -8.82 9.66 6.41
N PHE A 386 -9.54 10.68 6.90
CA PHE A 386 -10.16 10.82 8.22
C PHE A 386 -9.15 10.76 9.37
N ALA A 387 -8.18 9.88 9.30
CA ALA A 387 -7.06 9.69 10.23
C ALA A 387 -5.78 9.32 9.45
N GLY A 388 -4.70 8.97 10.15
CA GLY A 388 -3.46 8.46 9.55
C GLY A 388 -2.58 9.57 8.97
N THR A 389 -2.37 9.57 7.67
CA THR A 389 -1.24 10.29 7.07
C THR A 389 -1.60 11.32 6.01
N VAL A 390 -0.64 12.23 5.79
CA VAL A 390 -0.64 13.25 4.74
C VAL A 390 0.56 13.01 3.85
N GLN A 391 0.36 13.09 2.54
CA GLN A 391 1.43 13.01 1.54
C GLN A 391 1.89 14.42 1.16
N ALA A 392 3.20 14.61 1.06
CA ALA A 392 3.79 15.83 0.55
C ALA A 392 4.90 15.54 -0.47
N PHE A 393 4.89 16.27 -1.58
CA PHE A 393 6.02 16.36 -2.51
C PHE A 393 6.78 17.65 -2.17
N VAL A 394 8.00 17.49 -1.68
CA VAL A 394 8.79 18.57 -1.08
C VAL A 394 10.02 18.83 -1.95
N PRO A 395 10.29 20.07 -2.37
CA PRO A 395 11.56 20.41 -3.02
C PRO A 395 12.74 20.00 -2.14
N VAL A 396 13.74 19.34 -2.73
CA VAL A 396 14.89 18.79 -1.97
C VAL A 396 15.64 19.88 -1.20
N GLU A 397 15.73 21.09 -1.76
CA GLU A 397 16.35 22.24 -1.09
C GLU A 397 15.59 22.70 0.17
N MET A 398 14.31 22.36 0.30
CA MET A 398 13.49 22.68 1.47
C MET A 398 13.37 21.51 2.46
N LEU A 399 13.80 20.31 2.08
CA LEU A 399 13.48 19.06 2.78
C LEU A 399 13.94 19.04 4.24
N ALA A 400 15.17 19.51 4.52
CA ALA A 400 15.72 19.49 5.87
C ALA A 400 14.91 20.40 6.82
N ASP A 401 14.62 21.63 6.39
CA ASP A 401 13.84 22.61 7.16
C ASP A 401 12.38 22.17 7.27
N PHE A 402 11.78 21.67 6.19
CA PHE A 402 10.43 21.14 6.17
C PHE A 402 10.27 20.01 7.20
N LYS A 403 11.14 19.00 7.14
CA LYS A 403 11.13 17.87 8.08
C LYS A 403 11.27 18.35 9.52
N ALA A 404 12.28 19.19 9.81
CA ALA A 404 12.52 19.71 11.15
C ALA A 404 11.33 20.49 11.71
N ASN A 405 10.64 21.28 10.88
CA ASN A 405 9.48 22.07 11.30
C ASN A 405 8.23 21.19 11.46
N MET A 406 7.98 20.24 10.55
CA MET A 406 6.87 19.31 10.70
C MET A 406 7.02 18.44 11.95
N GLU A 407 8.22 17.93 12.25
CA GLU A 407 8.46 17.12 13.45
C GLU A 407 8.35 17.90 14.76
N LYS A 408 8.51 19.23 14.76
CA LYS A 408 8.18 20.06 15.93
C LYS A 408 6.68 20.07 16.23
N ILE A 409 5.85 19.94 15.21
CA ILE A 409 4.39 19.96 15.34
C ILE A 409 3.85 18.54 15.61
N LEU A 410 4.32 17.56 14.84
CA LEU A 410 3.79 16.20 14.85
C LEU A 410 4.46 15.29 15.89
N GLY A 411 5.68 15.60 16.27
CA GLY A 411 6.56 14.76 17.08
C GLY A 411 7.72 14.17 16.26
N ALA A 412 8.81 13.86 16.93
CA ALA A 412 10.02 13.33 16.30
C ALA A 412 9.75 11.99 15.59
N GLY A 413 10.32 11.81 14.40
CA GLY A 413 10.20 10.59 13.60
C GLY A 413 8.90 10.45 12.81
N ARG A 414 7.99 11.45 12.85
CA ARG A 414 6.70 11.39 12.15
C ARG A 414 6.72 11.98 10.73
N CYS A 415 7.85 12.42 10.24
CA CYS A 415 8.07 12.81 8.84
C CYS A 415 8.96 11.79 8.15
N HIS A 416 8.35 10.86 7.43
CA HIS A 416 9.05 9.80 6.71
C HIS A 416 9.39 10.28 5.31
N VAL A 417 10.69 10.35 5.00
CA VAL A 417 11.17 10.64 3.64
C VAL A 417 11.32 9.32 2.90
N LEU A 418 10.60 9.17 1.81
CA LEU A 418 10.52 7.92 1.06
C LEU A 418 11.01 8.09 -0.38
N SER A 419 11.40 6.97 -0.99
CA SER A 419 11.70 6.86 -2.41
C SER A 419 10.77 5.84 -3.05
N ILE A 420 10.49 6.01 -4.34
CA ILE A 420 9.75 5.02 -5.12
C ILE A 420 10.67 3.82 -5.36
N ARG A 421 10.26 2.67 -4.89
CA ARG A 421 10.99 1.41 -5.04
C ARG A 421 10.72 0.83 -6.42
N PRO A 422 11.76 0.50 -7.22
CA PRO A 422 11.58 0.06 -8.61
C PRO A 422 10.97 -1.33 -8.74
N GLU A 423 11.02 -2.14 -7.70
CA GLU A 423 10.56 -3.52 -7.68
C GLU A 423 9.60 -3.75 -6.50
N GLY A 424 8.53 -4.46 -6.74
CA GLY A 424 7.55 -4.83 -5.72
C GLY A 424 8.04 -5.97 -4.83
N GLY A 425 7.19 -6.97 -4.63
CA GLY A 425 7.57 -8.18 -3.93
C GLY A 425 8.77 -8.86 -4.60
N ALA A 426 9.81 -9.20 -3.84
CA ALA A 426 11.10 -9.63 -4.37
C ALA A 426 11.71 -10.79 -3.59
N VAL A 427 12.45 -11.65 -4.31
CA VAL A 427 13.41 -12.62 -3.79
C VAL A 427 14.79 -11.99 -3.83
N LEU A 428 15.60 -12.15 -2.77
CA LEU A 428 16.94 -11.55 -2.67
C LEU A 428 18.00 -12.40 -3.37
#